data_411a430d6cff4944e816f0ac11b2a72d
#
_entry.id   411a430d6cff4944e816f0ac11b2a72d
#
_cell.length_a   1.000
_cell.length_b   1.000
_cell.length_c   1.000
_cell.angle_alpha   90.00
_cell.angle_beta   90.00
_cell.angle_gamma   90.00
#
_symmetry.space_group_name_H-M   'P 1'
#
loop_
_entity.id
_entity.type
_entity.pdbx_description
1 polymer ?
#
loop_
_entity_poly.entity_id
_entity_poly.type
_entity_poly.pdbx_seq_one_letter_code
_entity_poly.pdbx_strand_id
1 'polypeptide(L)'
;DSRYALALLSAAWFDYPAEKMKVIGITGTKGKTTTTFMVKGILEHAGYKVGLMGTIEIIIGEEHIPACNTTPESYLIQEYFARMVEAGCELCVMEVSSQGLMMHRTAGIPFEIGIFTNLAPDHIGPNEHASFEEYAACKGMLFRQCRLGIANIDDEHFHMVLDGHTCELETIGFSEAADYRASNMELIGRP
;
A
#
# COMPACT_ATOMS: atom_id res chain seq x y z
N ASP A 1 3.73 -19.69 -11.68
CA ASP A 1 2.41 -19.10 -11.39
C ASP A 1 2.03 -18.14 -12.53
N SER A 2 0.85 -18.36 -13.15
CA SER A 2 0.38 -17.55 -14.29
C SER A 2 0.03 -16.10 -13.89
N ARG A 3 -0.44 -15.86 -12.68
CA ARG A 3 -0.74 -14.52 -12.18
C ARG A 3 0.54 -13.71 -11.94
N TYR A 4 1.56 -14.35 -11.39
CA TYR A 4 2.88 -13.74 -11.24
C TYR A 4 3.48 -13.39 -12.61
N ALA A 5 3.42 -14.33 -13.58
CA ALA A 5 3.88 -14.09 -14.94
C ALA A 5 3.11 -12.92 -15.60
N LEU A 6 1.76 -12.88 -15.43
CA LEU A 6 0.94 -11.78 -15.95
C LEU A 6 1.38 -10.42 -15.39
N ALA A 7 1.69 -10.34 -14.09
CA ALA A 7 2.14 -9.09 -13.49
C ALA A 7 3.43 -8.58 -14.13
N LEU A 8 4.43 -9.46 -14.30
CA LEU A 8 5.71 -9.09 -14.92
C LEU A 8 5.56 -8.76 -16.41
N LEU A 9 4.76 -9.51 -17.14
CA LEU A 9 4.47 -9.23 -18.56
C LEU A 9 3.74 -7.90 -18.73
N SER A 10 2.80 -7.59 -17.83
CA SER A 10 2.10 -6.31 -17.85
C SER A 10 3.06 -5.13 -17.58
N ALA A 11 3.96 -5.28 -16.60
CA ALA A 11 4.99 -4.27 -16.35
C ALA A 11 5.86 -4.03 -17.59
N ALA A 12 6.32 -5.09 -18.23
CA ALA A 12 7.12 -5.00 -19.45
C ALA A 12 6.33 -4.41 -20.63
N TRP A 13 5.04 -4.76 -20.77
CA TRP A 13 4.18 -4.22 -21.84
C TRP A 13 4.03 -2.70 -21.77
N PHE A 14 3.94 -2.15 -20.57
CA PHE A 14 3.85 -0.71 -20.32
C PHE A 14 5.21 -0.04 -20.08
N ASP A 15 6.32 -0.70 -20.40
CA ASP A 15 7.68 -0.16 -20.25
C ASP A 15 8.01 0.25 -18.82
N TYR A 16 7.69 -0.65 -17.85
CA TYR A 16 8.02 -0.55 -16.43
C TYR A 16 7.65 0.80 -15.79
N PRO A 17 6.40 1.25 -15.86
CA PRO A 17 6.03 2.60 -15.42
C PRO A 17 6.23 2.81 -13.91
N ALA A 18 6.17 1.77 -13.09
CA ALA A 18 6.44 1.85 -11.66
C ALA A 18 7.90 2.22 -11.32
N GLU A 19 8.84 2.05 -12.25
CA GLU A 19 10.24 2.47 -12.08
C GLU A 19 10.44 3.97 -12.42
N LYS A 20 9.45 4.59 -13.07
CA LYS A 20 9.50 6.00 -13.50
C LYS A 20 8.88 6.96 -12.50
N MET A 21 8.33 6.45 -11.40
CA MET A 21 7.77 7.23 -10.28
C MET A 21 8.00 6.46 -8.97
N LYS A 22 7.81 7.12 -7.84
CA LYS A 22 7.89 6.46 -6.53
C LYS A 22 6.53 5.91 -6.14
N VAL A 23 6.45 4.63 -5.76
CA VAL A 23 5.21 3.98 -5.34
C VAL A 23 5.22 3.78 -3.83
N ILE A 24 4.15 4.24 -3.16
CA ILE A 24 3.92 4.07 -1.73
C ILE A 24 2.73 3.11 -1.56
N GLY A 25 2.98 1.97 -0.94
CA GLY A 25 1.95 0.96 -0.67
C GLY A 25 1.46 1.01 0.78
N ILE A 26 0.15 0.96 1.00
CA ILE A 26 -0.45 0.99 2.33
C ILE A 26 -1.25 -0.27 2.56
N THR A 27 -0.87 -1.06 3.56
CA THR A 27 -1.58 -2.29 3.96
C THR A 27 -2.06 -2.21 5.41
N GLY A 28 -2.99 -3.07 5.75
CA GLY A 28 -3.60 -3.20 7.06
C GLY A 28 -5.05 -3.68 6.97
N THR A 29 -5.68 -3.94 8.10
CA THR A 29 -7.11 -4.32 8.13
C THR A 29 -7.98 -3.10 7.90
N LYS A 30 -7.79 -2.05 8.69
CA LYS A 30 -8.56 -0.80 8.66
C LYS A 30 -7.64 0.41 8.41
N GLY A 31 -8.23 1.51 7.96
CA GLY A 31 -7.54 2.79 7.82
C GLY A 31 -6.72 2.96 6.54
N LYS A 32 -6.61 1.96 5.66
CA LYS A 32 -5.87 2.08 4.40
C LYS A 32 -6.32 3.30 3.59
N THR A 33 -7.60 3.39 3.28
CA THR A 33 -8.18 4.48 2.47
C THR A 33 -7.91 5.85 3.09
N THR A 34 -8.18 6.01 4.39
CA THR A 34 -7.92 7.27 5.09
C THR A 34 -6.45 7.65 5.02
N THR A 35 -5.55 6.70 5.33
CA THR A 35 -4.10 6.94 5.30
C THR A 35 -3.63 7.28 3.89
N THR A 36 -4.16 6.60 2.85
CA THR A 36 -3.83 6.85 1.45
C THR A 36 -4.16 8.29 1.05
N PHE A 37 -5.37 8.78 1.38
CA PHE A 37 -5.74 10.16 1.10
C PHE A 37 -4.95 11.18 1.92
N MET A 38 -4.65 10.88 3.19
CA MET A 38 -3.83 11.76 4.03
C MET A 38 -2.40 11.88 3.50
N VAL A 39 -1.76 10.76 3.15
CA VAL A 39 -0.41 10.74 2.58
C VAL A 39 -0.38 11.49 1.24
N LYS A 40 -1.38 11.26 0.36
CA LYS A 40 -1.51 12.00 -0.89
C LYS A 40 -1.60 13.51 -0.61
N GLY A 41 -2.50 13.94 0.27
CA GLY A 41 -2.68 15.36 0.59
C GLY A 41 -1.42 16.03 1.16
N ILE A 42 -0.66 15.33 2.02
CA ILE A 42 0.61 15.82 2.56
C ILE A 42 1.64 16.01 1.44
N LEU A 43 1.77 15.04 0.55
CA LEU A 43 2.72 15.09 -0.56
C LEU A 43 2.34 16.18 -1.58
N GLU A 44 1.06 16.36 -1.87
CA GLU A 44 0.58 17.44 -2.74
C GLU A 44 0.82 18.82 -2.13
N HIS A 45 0.61 18.96 -0.81
CA HIS A 45 0.94 20.21 -0.11
C HIS A 45 2.45 20.51 -0.14
N ALA A 46 3.29 19.47 -0.20
CA ALA A 46 4.74 19.60 -0.39
C ALA A 46 5.13 19.91 -1.85
N GLY A 47 4.19 20.00 -2.78
CA GLY A 47 4.40 20.39 -4.17
C GLY A 47 4.58 19.24 -5.15
N TYR A 48 4.41 17.99 -4.73
CA TYR A 48 4.49 16.84 -5.63
C TYR A 48 3.18 16.60 -6.39
N LYS A 49 3.27 16.06 -7.60
CA LYS A 49 2.12 15.56 -8.34
C LYS A 49 1.90 14.08 -8.02
N VAL A 50 0.78 13.77 -7.39
CA VAL A 50 0.54 12.46 -6.77
C VAL A 50 -0.68 11.77 -7.35
N GLY A 51 -0.48 10.57 -7.91
CA GLY A 51 -1.57 9.66 -8.26
C GLY A 51 -2.07 8.86 -7.06
N LEU A 52 -3.27 8.32 -7.14
CA LEU A 52 -3.87 7.47 -6.09
C LEU A 52 -4.53 6.25 -6.70
N MET A 53 -4.37 5.09 -6.04
CA MET A 53 -5.15 3.88 -6.31
C MET A 53 -5.74 3.36 -4.99
N GLY A 54 -7.06 3.30 -4.88
CA GLY A 54 -7.70 2.84 -3.66
C GLY A 54 -9.09 2.27 -3.84
N THR A 55 -9.72 1.97 -2.73
CA THR A 55 -11.06 1.36 -2.68
C THR A 55 -12.15 2.25 -3.27
N ILE A 56 -12.01 3.56 -3.15
CA ILE A 56 -13.03 4.52 -3.63
C ILE A 56 -12.82 4.82 -5.11
N GLU A 57 -11.59 5.17 -5.49
CA GLU A 57 -11.27 5.67 -6.82
C GLU A 57 -9.79 5.52 -7.15
N ILE A 58 -9.50 5.69 -8.43
CA ILE A 58 -8.17 5.91 -8.99
C ILE A 58 -8.09 7.37 -9.43
N ILE A 59 -7.04 8.08 -9.01
CA ILE A 59 -6.82 9.49 -9.37
C ILE A 59 -5.56 9.59 -10.23
N ILE A 60 -5.70 10.17 -11.43
CA ILE A 60 -4.62 10.37 -12.41
C ILE A 60 -4.64 11.85 -12.83
N GLY A 61 -3.81 12.68 -12.21
CA GLY A 61 -3.90 14.13 -12.41
C GLY A 61 -5.29 14.64 -11.99
N GLU A 62 -6.04 15.20 -12.92
CA GLU A 62 -7.42 15.70 -12.69
C GLU A 62 -8.50 14.63 -12.97
N GLU A 63 -8.11 13.46 -13.42
CA GLU A 63 -9.06 12.40 -13.75
C GLU A 63 -9.38 11.54 -12.54
N HIS A 64 -10.67 11.27 -12.31
CA HIS A 64 -11.20 10.44 -11.26
C HIS A 64 -11.95 9.25 -11.84
N ILE A 65 -11.48 8.04 -11.57
CA ILE A 65 -12.04 6.79 -12.08
C ILE A 65 -12.58 5.97 -10.91
N PRO A 66 -13.88 5.62 -10.87
CA PRO A 66 -14.41 4.75 -9.82
C PRO A 66 -13.67 3.42 -9.75
N ALA A 67 -13.25 3.02 -8.55
CA ALA A 67 -12.53 1.76 -8.37
C ALA A 67 -13.48 0.56 -8.37
N CYS A 68 -13.06 -0.55 -8.99
CA CYS A 68 -13.75 -1.84 -8.90
C CYS A 68 -13.20 -2.72 -7.77
N ASN A 69 -11.94 -2.55 -7.41
CA ASN A 69 -11.25 -3.30 -6.36
C ASN A 69 -10.31 -2.38 -5.59
N THR A 70 -10.09 -2.68 -4.31
CA THR A 70 -9.10 -1.96 -3.48
C THR A 70 -7.70 -1.96 -4.12
N THR A 71 -7.29 -3.10 -4.65
CA THR A 71 -6.05 -3.27 -5.41
C THR A 71 -6.46 -3.86 -6.77
N PRO A 72 -6.35 -3.11 -7.86
CA PRO A 72 -6.74 -3.58 -9.20
C PRO A 72 -5.96 -4.83 -9.65
N GLU A 73 -6.39 -5.48 -10.73
CA GLU A 73 -5.63 -6.55 -11.38
C GLU A 73 -4.32 -6.01 -11.95
N SER A 74 -3.30 -6.86 -12.04
CA SER A 74 -1.92 -6.46 -12.38
C SER A 74 -1.82 -5.67 -13.70
N TYR A 75 -2.57 -6.06 -14.73
CA TYR A 75 -2.61 -5.32 -15.99
C TYR A 75 -3.11 -3.87 -15.79
N LEU A 76 -4.23 -3.72 -15.07
CA LEU A 76 -4.81 -2.39 -14.80
C LEU A 76 -3.90 -1.52 -13.92
N ILE A 77 -3.20 -2.12 -12.96
CA ILE A 77 -2.21 -1.38 -12.15
C ILE A 77 -1.14 -0.78 -13.07
N GLN A 78 -0.58 -1.56 -13.97
CA GLN A 78 0.48 -1.07 -14.87
C GLN A 78 -0.06 -0.06 -15.89
N GLU A 79 -1.28 -0.23 -16.39
CA GLU A 79 -1.96 0.75 -17.24
C GLU A 79 -2.14 2.10 -16.51
N TYR A 80 -2.65 2.07 -15.28
CA TYR A 80 -2.82 3.28 -14.48
C TYR A 80 -1.48 3.94 -14.15
N PHE A 81 -0.44 3.16 -13.85
CA PHE A 81 0.89 3.72 -13.66
C PHE A 81 1.43 4.40 -14.92
N ALA A 82 1.26 3.79 -16.10
CA ALA A 82 1.67 4.40 -17.37
C ALA A 82 0.96 5.74 -17.59
N ARG A 83 -0.36 5.78 -17.37
CA ARG A 83 -1.16 7.02 -17.48
C ARG A 83 -0.75 8.07 -16.41
N MET A 84 -0.41 7.66 -15.18
CA MET A 84 0.12 8.56 -14.15
C MET A 84 1.45 9.18 -14.59
N VAL A 85 2.36 8.39 -15.16
CA VAL A 85 3.63 8.87 -15.71
C VAL A 85 3.38 9.87 -16.84
N GLU A 86 2.50 9.57 -17.79
CA GLU A 86 2.11 10.47 -18.87
C GLU A 86 1.48 11.78 -18.36
N ALA A 87 0.69 11.70 -17.29
CA ALA A 87 0.13 12.85 -16.59
C ALA A 87 1.17 13.63 -15.78
N GLY A 88 2.40 13.15 -15.68
CA GLY A 88 3.50 13.80 -14.94
C GLY A 88 3.41 13.58 -13.42
N CYS A 89 2.75 12.52 -12.93
CA CYS A 89 2.79 12.16 -11.52
C CYS A 89 4.20 11.67 -11.14
N GLU A 90 4.73 12.20 -10.05
CA GLU A 90 6.04 11.84 -9.50
C GLU A 90 5.92 10.70 -8.49
N LEU A 91 4.76 10.58 -7.85
CA LEU A 91 4.45 9.54 -6.88
C LEU A 91 3.06 8.95 -7.14
N CYS A 92 2.89 7.69 -6.71
CA CYS A 92 1.58 7.06 -6.55
C CYS A 92 1.45 6.52 -5.13
N VAL A 93 0.34 6.84 -4.46
CA VAL A 93 -0.03 6.24 -3.17
C VAL A 93 -1.14 5.24 -3.43
N MET A 94 -0.94 3.96 -3.03
CA MET A 94 -1.92 2.92 -3.31
C MET A 94 -2.27 2.06 -2.11
N GLU A 95 -3.54 1.66 -2.03
CA GLU A 95 -3.98 0.65 -1.08
C GLU A 95 -3.55 -0.74 -1.57
N VAL A 96 -2.89 -1.50 -0.69
CA VAL A 96 -2.41 -2.85 -0.97
C VAL A 96 -3.12 -3.83 -0.07
N SER A 97 -4.12 -4.53 -0.62
CA SER A 97 -4.90 -5.54 0.09
C SER A 97 -4.12 -6.86 0.20
N SER A 98 -4.41 -7.63 1.25
CA SER A 98 -3.83 -8.97 1.42
C SER A 98 -4.15 -9.89 0.25
N GLN A 99 -5.37 -9.83 -0.30
CA GLN A 99 -5.74 -10.57 -1.50
C GLN A 99 -4.96 -10.12 -2.73
N GLY A 100 -4.71 -8.80 -2.90
CA GLY A 100 -3.90 -8.27 -3.98
C GLY A 100 -2.47 -8.83 -3.95
N LEU A 101 -1.89 -8.94 -2.76
CA LEU A 101 -0.57 -9.56 -2.55
C LEU A 101 -0.61 -11.07 -2.80
N MET A 102 -1.56 -11.79 -2.22
CA MET A 102 -1.74 -13.23 -2.40
C MET A 102 -1.94 -13.61 -3.88
N MET A 103 -2.66 -12.79 -4.62
CA MET A 103 -2.93 -12.98 -6.05
C MET A 103 -1.83 -12.42 -6.97
N HIS A 104 -0.68 -12.03 -6.42
CA HIS A 104 0.45 -11.46 -7.16
C HIS A 104 0.11 -10.20 -7.98
N ARG A 105 -0.95 -9.47 -7.64
CA ARG A 105 -1.35 -8.28 -8.41
C ARG A 105 -0.29 -7.18 -8.38
N THR A 106 0.50 -7.13 -7.31
CA THR A 106 1.58 -6.15 -7.10
C THR A 106 2.97 -6.71 -7.38
N ALA A 107 3.08 -7.91 -7.94
CA ALA A 107 4.38 -8.52 -8.21
C ALA A 107 5.19 -7.66 -9.20
N GLY A 108 6.48 -7.47 -8.90
CA GLY A 108 7.39 -6.66 -9.72
C GLY A 108 7.25 -5.14 -9.54
N ILE A 109 6.40 -4.66 -8.63
CA ILE A 109 6.35 -3.24 -8.29
C ILE A 109 7.45 -2.93 -7.26
N PRO A 110 8.41 -2.04 -7.56
CA PRO A 110 9.43 -1.59 -6.62
C PRO A 110 8.84 -0.52 -5.69
N PHE A 111 8.20 -0.93 -4.60
CA PHE A 111 7.68 0.04 -3.65
C PHE A 111 8.82 0.83 -2.98
N GLU A 112 8.77 2.16 -3.04
CA GLU A 112 9.68 3.02 -2.29
C GLU A 112 9.40 2.92 -0.78
N ILE A 113 8.09 2.96 -0.41
CA ILE A 113 7.65 2.87 0.98
C ILE A 113 6.49 1.87 1.09
N GLY A 114 6.55 0.99 2.09
CA GLY A 114 5.44 0.14 2.53
C GLY A 114 4.97 0.59 3.91
N ILE A 115 3.66 0.85 4.09
CA ILE A 115 3.10 1.30 5.37
C ILE A 115 2.16 0.23 5.92
N PHE A 116 2.34 -0.14 7.19
CA PHE A 116 1.44 -1.00 7.94
C PHE A 116 0.64 -0.19 8.97
N THR A 117 -0.68 -0.27 8.89
CA THR A 117 -1.57 0.46 9.79
C THR A 117 -2.00 -0.35 11.00
N ASN A 118 -2.60 -1.53 10.81
CA ASN A 118 -3.07 -2.43 11.85
C ASN A 118 -3.45 -3.81 11.30
N LEU A 119 -3.59 -4.79 12.20
CA LEU A 119 -4.07 -6.12 11.88
C LEU A 119 -5.14 -6.57 12.89
N ALA A 120 -6.31 -6.94 12.40
CA ALA A 120 -7.37 -7.55 13.20
C ALA A 120 -7.98 -8.72 12.42
N PRO A 121 -8.62 -9.70 13.08
CA PRO A 121 -9.29 -10.80 12.37
C PRO A 121 -10.33 -10.27 11.40
N ASP A 122 -10.10 -10.49 10.11
CA ASP A 122 -10.96 -10.11 9.00
C ASP A 122 -10.57 -10.97 7.78
N HIS A 123 -11.45 -11.10 6.81
CA HIS A 123 -11.15 -11.84 5.57
C HIS A 123 -10.64 -13.28 5.78
N ILE A 124 -11.21 -14.00 6.74
CA ILE A 124 -10.90 -15.42 7.00
C ILE A 124 -12.14 -16.25 6.66
N GLY A 125 -12.03 -17.10 5.64
CA GLY A 125 -13.18 -17.90 5.19
C GLY A 125 -12.89 -18.71 3.91
N PRO A 126 -13.89 -19.46 3.41
CA PRO A 126 -13.69 -20.43 2.31
C PRO A 126 -13.17 -19.85 0.99
N ASN A 127 -13.37 -18.56 0.73
CA ASN A 127 -12.92 -17.88 -0.49
C ASN A 127 -11.97 -16.70 -0.18
N GLU A 128 -11.42 -16.70 1.03
CA GLU A 128 -10.54 -15.67 1.56
C GLU A 128 -9.25 -16.33 2.07
N HIS A 129 -8.67 -15.84 3.16
CA HIS A 129 -7.51 -16.47 3.78
C HIS A 129 -7.92 -17.69 4.61
N ALA A 130 -7.10 -18.75 4.58
CA ALA A 130 -7.35 -19.97 5.33
C ALA A 130 -7.18 -19.80 6.85
N SER A 131 -6.35 -18.83 7.26
CA SER A 131 -6.10 -18.52 8.68
C SER A 131 -5.67 -17.07 8.87
N PHE A 132 -5.63 -16.64 10.14
CA PHE A 132 -5.14 -15.33 10.53
C PHE A 132 -3.64 -15.16 10.24
N GLU A 133 -2.87 -16.24 10.41
CA GLU A 133 -1.44 -16.27 10.10
C GLU A 133 -1.19 -16.09 8.61
N GLU A 134 -1.98 -16.76 7.75
CA GLU A 134 -1.90 -16.55 6.31
C GLU A 134 -2.26 -15.11 5.92
N TYR A 135 -3.31 -14.55 6.54
CA TYR A 135 -3.70 -13.17 6.33
C TYR A 135 -2.59 -12.19 6.70
N ALA A 136 -1.93 -12.39 7.86
CA ALA A 136 -0.78 -11.60 8.29
C ALA A 136 0.40 -11.75 7.33
N ALA A 137 0.75 -12.99 6.97
CA ALA A 137 1.85 -13.31 6.06
C ALA A 137 1.65 -12.70 4.67
N CYS A 138 0.41 -12.69 4.16
CA CYS A 138 0.08 -12.04 2.89
C CYS A 138 0.35 -10.53 2.95
N LYS A 139 -0.04 -9.83 4.03
CA LYS A 139 0.31 -8.40 4.21
C LYS A 139 1.81 -8.19 4.32
N GLY A 140 2.52 -9.11 4.96
CA GLY A 140 3.98 -9.11 5.08
C GLY A 140 4.72 -9.14 3.74
N MET A 141 4.09 -9.62 2.67
CA MET A 141 4.69 -9.61 1.33
C MET A 141 5.02 -8.20 0.83
N LEU A 142 4.32 -7.15 1.29
CA LEU A 142 4.65 -5.76 0.96
C LEU A 142 6.04 -5.39 1.47
N PHE A 143 6.40 -5.85 2.68
CA PHE A 143 7.69 -5.55 3.34
C PHE A 143 8.88 -6.36 2.80
N ARG A 144 8.61 -7.24 1.83
CA ARG A 144 9.62 -7.92 1.00
C ARG A 144 9.76 -7.30 -0.39
N GLN A 145 8.89 -6.32 -0.72
CA GLN A 145 8.86 -5.63 -2.01
C GLN A 145 9.16 -4.13 -1.88
N CYS A 146 9.22 -3.57 -0.68
CA CYS A 146 9.51 -2.15 -0.47
C CYS A 146 10.97 -1.94 -0.04
N ARG A 147 11.48 -0.72 -0.30
CA ARG A 147 12.79 -0.28 0.17
C ARG A 147 12.75 0.07 1.66
N LEU A 148 11.73 0.83 2.07
CA LEU A 148 11.51 1.26 3.45
C LEU A 148 10.12 0.81 3.93
N GLY A 149 10.06 0.14 5.06
CA GLY A 149 8.83 -0.19 5.76
C GLY A 149 8.56 0.80 6.90
N ILE A 150 7.34 1.31 6.99
CA ILE A 150 6.87 2.09 8.14
C ILE A 150 5.79 1.27 8.86
N ALA A 151 6.04 0.90 10.10
CA ALA A 151 5.16 0.01 10.83
C ALA A 151 4.60 0.64 12.12
N ASN A 152 3.28 0.53 12.30
CA ASN A 152 2.64 0.85 13.56
C ASN A 152 2.92 -0.25 14.60
N ILE A 153 3.77 0.03 15.59
CA ILE A 153 4.15 -0.93 16.64
C ILE A 153 3.19 -0.96 17.83
N ASP A 154 2.19 -0.11 17.86
CA ASP A 154 1.13 -0.20 18.86
C ASP A 154 0.11 -1.31 18.54
N ASP A 155 0.14 -1.86 17.34
CA ASP A 155 -0.63 -3.05 16.97
C ASP A 155 0.05 -4.31 17.51
N GLU A 156 -0.66 -5.12 18.30
CA GLU A 156 -0.10 -6.32 18.96
C GLU A 156 0.39 -7.38 17.96
N HIS A 157 -0.11 -7.36 16.72
CA HIS A 157 0.22 -8.34 15.68
C HIS A 157 1.27 -7.84 14.67
N PHE A 158 1.87 -6.66 14.89
CA PHE A 158 2.83 -6.11 13.93
C PHE A 158 4.00 -7.06 13.63
N HIS A 159 4.44 -7.83 14.64
CA HIS A 159 5.51 -8.82 14.47
C HIS A 159 5.16 -9.90 13.43
N MET A 160 3.88 -10.31 13.34
CA MET A 160 3.45 -11.33 12.39
C MET A 160 3.52 -10.80 10.95
N VAL A 161 3.19 -9.52 10.75
CA VAL A 161 3.24 -8.87 9.43
C VAL A 161 4.68 -8.62 9.01
N LEU A 162 5.56 -8.29 9.93
CA LEU A 162 6.97 -8.00 9.63
C LEU A 162 7.86 -9.25 9.58
N ASP A 163 7.32 -10.44 9.86
CA ASP A 163 8.10 -11.66 9.80
C ASP A 163 8.70 -11.89 8.41
N GLY A 164 10.01 -12.03 8.35
CA GLY A 164 10.76 -12.23 7.10
C GLY A 164 10.80 -10.99 6.18
N HIS A 165 10.59 -9.77 6.69
CA HIS A 165 10.82 -8.54 5.92
C HIS A 165 12.27 -8.44 5.45
N THR A 166 12.50 -7.71 4.37
CA THR A 166 13.84 -7.48 3.79
C THR A 166 14.17 -6.00 3.61
N CYS A 167 13.21 -5.13 3.93
CA CYS A 167 13.36 -3.66 3.82
C CYS A 167 14.03 -3.08 5.07
N GLU A 168 14.50 -1.83 4.94
CA GLU A 168 14.76 -0.98 6.10
C GLU A 168 13.45 -0.74 6.85
N LEU A 169 13.48 -0.64 8.18
CA LEU A 169 12.29 -0.41 9.00
C LEU A 169 12.40 0.87 9.79
N GLU A 170 11.32 1.64 9.78
CA GLU A 170 11.03 2.72 10.71
C GLU A 170 9.68 2.43 11.39
N THR A 171 9.55 2.83 12.63
CA THR A 171 8.38 2.51 13.45
C THR A 171 7.65 3.76 13.90
N ILE A 172 6.33 3.69 13.93
CA ILE A 172 5.44 4.74 14.41
C ILE A 172 4.56 4.20 15.53
N GLY A 173 4.17 5.06 16.47
CA GLY A 173 3.26 4.68 17.55
C GLY A 173 3.25 5.68 18.71
N PHE A 174 2.48 5.35 19.75
CA PHE A 174 2.53 6.02 21.06
C PHE A 174 3.58 5.40 21.98
N SER A 175 3.99 4.16 21.71
CA SER A 175 5.02 3.45 22.44
C SER A 175 6.33 4.24 22.47
N GLU A 176 7.03 4.15 23.63
CA GLU A 176 8.37 4.73 23.78
C GLU A 176 9.43 4.06 22.89
N ALA A 177 9.12 2.87 22.39
CA ALA A 177 9.99 2.12 21.50
C ALA A 177 9.85 2.53 20.01
N ALA A 178 8.89 3.41 19.67
CA ALA A 178 8.71 3.88 18.31
C ALA A 178 9.78 4.91 17.92
N ASP A 179 10.31 4.80 16.69
CA ASP A 179 11.25 5.79 16.12
C ASP A 179 10.57 7.15 15.99
N TYR A 180 9.31 7.15 15.57
CA TYR A 180 8.45 8.35 15.52
C TYR A 180 7.30 8.21 16.50
N ARG A 181 7.45 8.82 17.66
CA ARG A 181 6.48 8.74 18.75
C ARG A 181 5.46 9.87 18.69
N ALA A 182 4.17 9.52 18.64
CA ALA A 182 3.11 10.48 18.90
C ALA A 182 2.97 10.74 20.40
N SER A 183 2.94 12.00 20.81
CA SER A 183 2.79 12.42 22.21
C SER A 183 1.83 13.62 22.32
N ASN A 184 1.35 13.90 23.53
CA ASN A 184 0.48 15.05 23.83
C ASN A 184 -0.79 15.11 22.96
N MET A 185 -1.42 13.94 22.67
CA MET A 185 -2.66 13.89 21.94
C MET A 185 -3.80 14.45 22.81
N GLU A 186 -4.43 15.50 22.32
CA GLU A 186 -5.64 16.08 22.95
C GLU A 186 -6.86 15.81 22.06
N LEU A 187 -7.92 15.26 22.65
CA LEU A 187 -9.22 15.14 21.98
C LEU A 187 -10.00 16.44 22.14
N ILE A 188 -9.83 17.34 21.18
CA ILE A 188 -10.51 18.65 21.18
C ILE A 188 -11.87 18.51 20.52
N GLY A 189 -12.87 17.95 21.24
CA GLY A 189 -14.27 17.91 20.83
C GLY A 189 -14.53 17.25 19.46
N ARG A 190 -15.83 17.07 19.13
CA ARG A 190 -16.20 16.73 17.74
C ARG A 190 -16.19 18.02 16.91
N PRO A 191 -15.67 17.98 15.66
CA PRO A 191 -15.89 19.09 14.73
C PRO A 191 -17.37 19.28 14.44
#